data_37a4c400cbca2806ece3da0df5b30f02
#
_entry.id   37a4c400cbca2806ece3da0df5b30f02
#
_cell.length_a   1.000
_cell.length_b   1.000
_cell.length_c   1.000
_cell.angle_alpha   90.00
_cell.angle_beta   90.00
_cell.angle_gamma   90.00
#
_symmetry.space_group_name_H-M   'P 1'
#
loop_
_entity.id
_entity.type
_entity.pdbx_description
1 polymer ?
#
loop_
_entity_poly.entity_id
_entity_poly.type
_entity_poly.pdbx_seq_one_letter_code
_entity_poly.pdbx_strand_id
1 'polypeptide(L)'
;EIDRNNLPASADYVSDQDFWYNLNANFDVMNACYRLYLWTGNEVYINDPRFEEFFRLSANEYIDRWQLQADKIMERPGVMHEDDARVDPKFKTFRGLPSYEESVRGLTVTGDLIATIYRGLKSYAQIQRLGGNEEAALHYESKAEEYARLYNTGWWNEETQNYYAYKLENENL
;
A
#
# COMPACT_ATOMS: atom_id res chain seq x y z
N GLU A 1 9.57 -12.56 -0.20
CA GLU A 1 10.95 -12.27 -0.60
C GLU A 1 11.90 -13.38 -0.15
N ILE A 2 12.99 -13.54 -0.88
CA ILE A 2 14.03 -14.52 -0.58
C ILE A 2 15.33 -13.71 -0.41
N ASP A 3 15.96 -13.85 0.75
CA ASP A 3 17.24 -13.21 0.98
C ASP A 3 18.36 -13.79 0.12
N ARG A 4 19.56 -13.21 0.19
CA ARG A 4 20.74 -13.65 -0.58
C ARG A 4 21.16 -15.11 -0.29
N ASN A 5 20.61 -15.73 0.75
CA ASN A 5 20.86 -17.13 1.12
C ASN A 5 19.69 -18.05 0.77
N ASN A 6 18.72 -17.59 -0.05
CA ASN A 6 17.47 -18.28 -0.37
C ASN A 6 16.60 -18.60 0.86
N LEU A 7 16.75 -17.86 1.93
CA LEU A 7 15.86 -17.93 3.08
C LEU A 7 14.69 -16.96 2.89
N PRO A 8 13.48 -17.28 3.38
CA PRO A 8 12.40 -16.32 3.39
C PRO A 8 12.85 -15.08 4.16
N ALA A 9 12.91 -13.94 3.49
CA ALA A 9 13.15 -12.68 4.16
C ALA A 9 12.01 -12.46 5.14
N SER A 10 12.32 -12.23 6.40
CA SER A 10 11.34 -11.71 7.32
C SER A 10 10.86 -10.37 6.76
N ALA A 11 9.58 -10.07 6.85
CA ALA A 11 9.03 -8.77 6.49
C ALA A 11 9.53 -7.72 7.50
N ASP A 12 10.83 -7.63 7.65
CA ASP A 12 11.49 -6.76 8.60
C ASP A 12 11.72 -5.41 7.93
N TYR A 13 10.88 -4.47 8.27
CA TYR A 13 10.95 -3.09 7.82
C TYR A 13 12.15 -2.32 8.39
N VAL A 14 12.96 -2.94 9.21
CA VAL A 14 14.03 -2.28 9.99
C VAL A 14 15.42 -2.70 9.53
N SER A 15 15.58 -3.92 9.04
CA SER A 15 16.89 -4.52 8.78
C SER A 15 17.43 -4.31 7.38
N ASP A 16 16.63 -3.85 6.44
CA ASP A 16 17.03 -3.80 5.04
C ASP A 16 17.75 -2.49 4.72
N GLN A 17 19.03 -2.47 4.92
CA GLN A 17 19.85 -1.27 4.67
C GLN A 17 19.87 -0.85 3.19
N ASP A 18 19.65 -1.77 2.28
CA ASP A 18 19.75 -1.54 0.84
C ASP A 18 18.48 -1.93 0.07
N PHE A 19 17.35 -2.12 0.76
CA PHE A 19 16.12 -2.59 0.16
C PHE A 19 15.08 -1.48 0.05
N TRP A 20 14.40 -1.43 -1.09
CA TRP A 20 13.30 -0.51 -1.36
C TRP A 20 11.99 -1.27 -1.43
N TYR A 21 10.98 -0.78 -0.72
CA TYR A 21 9.64 -1.34 -0.76
C TYR A 21 8.79 -0.58 -1.75
N ASN A 22 8.21 -1.30 -2.70
CA ASN A 22 7.10 -0.76 -3.45
C ASN A 22 5.82 -0.93 -2.62
N LEU A 23 5.26 0.18 -2.17
CA LEU A 23 4.15 0.18 -1.22
C LEU A 23 2.84 -0.36 -1.79
N ASN A 24 2.69 -0.38 -3.11
CA ASN A 24 1.54 -0.94 -3.80
C ASN A 24 1.48 -2.46 -3.68
N ALA A 25 2.63 -3.12 -3.66
CA ALA A 25 2.75 -4.57 -3.85
C ALA A 25 1.90 -5.39 -2.87
N ASN A 26 1.86 -5.02 -1.58
CA ASN A 26 1.09 -5.75 -0.59
C ASN A 26 -0.41 -5.75 -0.91
N PHE A 27 -0.94 -4.61 -1.31
CA PHE A 27 -2.36 -4.46 -1.63
C PHE A 27 -2.72 -5.13 -2.96
N ASP A 28 -1.80 -5.13 -3.92
CA ASP A 28 -1.97 -5.88 -5.17
C ASP A 28 -2.02 -7.38 -4.92
N VAL A 29 -1.18 -7.91 -4.02
CA VAL A 29 -1.24 -9.32 -3.61
C VAL A 29 -2.58 -9.64 -2.94
N MET A 30 -3.09 -8.79 -2.04
CA MET A 30 -4.40 -8.98 -1.42
C MET A 30 -5.51 -9.10 -2.47
N ASN A 31 -5.53 -8.17 -3.44
CA ASN A 31 -6.49 -8.20 -4.53
C ASN A 31 -6.28 -9.40 -5.47
N ALA A 32 -5.04 -9.76 -5.78
CA ALA A 32 -4.73 -10.91 -6.62
C ALA A 32 -5.21 -12.23 -6.00
N CYS A 33 -4.97 -12.43 -4.70
CA CYS A 33 -5.44 -13.62 -3.99
C CYS A 33 -6.97 -13.73 -4.00
N TYR A 34 -7.68 -12.65 -3.72
CA TYR A 34 -9.15 -12.63 -3.80
C TYR A 34 -9.64 -12.96 -5.23
N ARG A 35 -9.05 -12.39 -6.25
CA ARG A 35 -9.42 -12.67 -7.65
C ARG A 35 -9.10 -14.10 -8.07
N LEU A 36 -7.96 -14.64 -7.64
CA LEU A 36 -7.59 -16.04 -7.89
C LEU A 36 -8.59 -17.00 -7.23
N TYR A 37 -9.02 -16.69 -6.01
CA TYR A 37 -10.11 -17.44 -5.39
C TYR A 37 -11.39 -17.41 -6.23
N LEU A 38 -11.81 -16.24 -6.69
CA LEU A 38 -13.02 -16.10 -7.52
C LEU A 38 -12.92 -16.88 -8.84
N TRP A 39 -11.74 -16.99 -9.43
CA TRP A 39 -11.54 -17.69 -10.68
C TRP A 39 -11.43 -19.21 -10.53
N THR A 40 -10.78 -19.64 -9.45
CA THR A 40 -10.38 -21.06 -9.28
C THR A 40 -11.24 -21.81 -8.27
N GLY A 41 -11.93 -21.10 -7.39
CA GLY A 41 -12.58 -21.68 -6.22
C GLY A 41 -11.61 -22.26 -5.18
N ASN A 42 -10.30 -22.02 -5.34
CA ASN A 42 -9.30 -22.58 -4.44
C ASN A 42 -9.19 -21.71 -3.18
N GLU A 43 -9.69 -22.26 -2.08
CA GLU A 43 -9.75 -21.58 -0.78
C GLU A 43 -8.37 -21.30 -0.16
N VAL A 44 -7.29 -21.88 -0.66
CA VAL A 44 -5.93 -21.62 -0.15
C VAL A 44 -5.60 -20.13 -0.22
N TYR A 45 -6.11 -19.41 -1.23
CA TYR A 45 -5.86 -17.99 -1.41
C TYR A 45 -6.50 -17.09 -0.36
N ILE A 46 -7.48 -17.60 0.37
CA ILE A 46 -8.25 -16.82 1.35
C ILE A 46 -8.25 -17.42 2.76
N ASN A 47 -7.91 -18.70 2.90
CA ASN A 47 -7.99 -19.43 4.18
C ASN A 47 -6.63 -19.99 4.65
N ASP A 48 -5.53 -19.86 3.86
CA ASP A 48 -4.21 -20.26 4.35
C ASP A 48 -3.75 -19.28 5.44
N PRO A 49 -3.35 -19.76 6.62
CA PRO A 49 -2.95 -18.90 7.74
C PRO A 49 -1.82 -17.90 7.40
N ARG A 50 -0.97 -18.24 6.43
CA ARG A 50 0.11 -17.34 5.98
C ARG A 50 -0.45 -16.16 5.19
N PHE A 51 -1.45 -16.38 4.35
CA PHE A 51 -2.14 -15.31 3.64
C PHE A 51 -3.00 -14.48 4.58
N GLU A 52 -3.71 -15.12 5.49
CA GLU A 52 -4.50 -14.42 6.50
C GLU A 52 -3.65 -13.45 7.33
N GLU A 53 -2.52 -13.93 7.84
CA GLU A 53 -1.58 -13.08 8.59
C GLU A 53 -0.97 -11.98 7.73
N PHE A 54 -0.59 -12.28 6.48
CA PHE A 54 -0.09 -11.29 5.53
C PHE A 54 -1.13 -10.19 5.27
N PHE A 55 -2.40 -10.55 5.06
CA PHE A 55 -3.47 -9.58 4.83
C PHE A 55 -3.71 -8.71 6.07
N ARG A 56 -3.76 -9.33 7.24
CA ARG A 56 -3.92 -8.63 8.51
C ARG A 56 -2.80 -7.62 8.73
N LEU A 57 -1.56 -8.04 8.57
CA LEU A 57 -0.39 -7.18 8.70
C LEU A 57 -0.41 -6.04 7.66
N SER A 58 -0.74 -6.35 6.42
CA SER A 58 -0.79 -5.36 5.34
C SER A 58 -1.89 -4.31 5.54
N ALA A 59 -3.06 -4.73 6.02
CA ALA A 59 -4.19 -3.84 6.24
C ALA A 59 -4.08 -2.97 7.51
N ASN A 60 -3.16 -3.29 8.42
CA ASN A 60 -3.00 -2.59 9.69
C ASN A 60 -1.56 -2.09 9.90
N GLU A 61 -0.65 -2.93 10.41
CA GLU A 61 0.69 -2.50 10.80
C GLU A 61 1.49 -1.89 9.63
N TYR A 62 1.32 -2.41 8.42
CA TYR A 62 1.98 -1.86 7.24
C TYR A 62 1.47 -0.45 6.90
N ILE A 63 0.17 -0.24 6.97
CA ILE A 63 -0.45 1.09 6.79
C ILE A 63 0.12 2.06 7.84
N ASP A 64 0.17 1.64 9.10
CA ASP A 64 0.67 2.48 10.18
C ASP A 64 2.17 2.76 10.04
N ARG A 65 2.94 1.73 9.75
CA ARG A 65 4.41 1.82 9.62
C ARG A 65 4.83 2.78 8.52
N TRP A 66 4.14 2.76 7.40
CA TRP A 66 4.46 3.56 6.22
C TRP A 66 3.67 4.86 6.12
N GLN A 67 2.93 5.24 7.17
CA GLN A 67 2.09 6.45 7.21
C GLN A 67 1.14 6.52 6.02
N LEU A 68 0.49 5.40 5.74
CA LEU A 68 -0.42 5.28 4.60
C LEU A 68 -1.88 5.57 4.97
N GLN A 69 -2.20 5.91 6.22
CA GLN A 69 -3.57 6.27 6.63
C GLN A 69 -4.10 7.40 5.75
N ALA A 70 -5.38 7.33 5.39
CA ALA A 70 -6.00 8.27 4.45
C ALA A 70 -5.88 9.75 4.89
N ASP A 71 -5.86 10.00 6.20
CA ASP A 71 -5.70 11.32 6.81
C ASP A 71 -4.23 11.79 6.92
N LYS A 72 -3.25 10.90 6.66
CA LYS A 72 -1.81 11.19 6.80
C LYS A 72 -1.01 10.99 5.53
N ILE A 73 -1.51 10.20 4.60
CA ILE A 73 -0.77 9.80 3.41
C ILE A 73 -0.26 10.99 2.59
N MET A 74 -0.97 12.11 2.63
CA MET A 74 -0.59 13.34 1.93
C MET A 74 0.58 14.09 2.59
N GLU A 75 0.89 13.77 3.84
CA GLU A 75 1.95 14.40 4.65
C GLU A 75 3.21 13.53 4.75
N ARG A 76 3.23 12.40 4.04
CA ARG A 76 4.39 11.52 4.04
C ARG A 76 5.63 12.26 3.57
N PRO A 77 6.83 11.95 4.12
CA PRO A 77 8.07 12.45 3.56
C PRO A 77 8.26 11.94 2.13
N GLY A 78 8.74 12.80 1.26
CA GLY A 78 9.11 12.42 -0.09
C GLY A 78 10.30 11.47 -0.06
N VAL A 79 10.07 10.25 -0.53
CA VAL A 79 11.14 9.25 -0.72
C VAL A 79 11.17 8.89 -2.18
N MET A 80 12.37 8.92 -2.74
CA MET A 80 12.34 8.87 -4.11
C MET A 80 13.31 8.08 -4.83
N HIS A 81 14.48 8.27 -4.62
CA HIS A 81 15.52 7.63 -5.38
C HIS A 81 16.53 7.01 -4.42
N GLU A 82 17.02 5.86 -4.76
CA GLU A 82 18.06 5.18 -3.97
C GLU A 82 19.24 6.11 -3.68
N ASP A 83 19.62 6.94 -4.64
CA ASP A 83 20.72 7.90 -4.50
C ASP A 83 20.40 8.99 -3.46
N ASP A 84 19.18 9.47 -3.39
CA ASP A 84 18.77 10.48 -2.42
C ASP A 84 18.81 9.93 -0.99
N ALA A 85 18.43 8.66 -0.79
CA ALA A 85 18.53 8.00 0.50
C ALA A 85 19.97 7.76 0.97
N ARG A 86 20.92 7.69 0.07
CA ARG A 86 22.34 7.57 0.42
C ARG A 86 22.92 8.87 0.97
N VAL A 87 22.43 9.99 0.51
CA VAL A 87 22.95 11.32 0.86
C VAL A 87 22.15 12.02 1.97
N ASP A 88 20.85 11.75 2.08
CA ASP A 88 20.00 12.35 3.11
C ASP A 88 19.61 11.32 4.19
N PRO A 89 20.10 11.50 5.44
CA PRO A 89 19.78 10.58 6.53
C PRO A 89 18.29 10.40 6.83
N LYS A 90 17.44 11.39 6.50
CA LYS A 90 15.99 11.30 6.72
C LYS A 90 15.35 10.14 5.95
N PHE A 91 15.91 9.78 4.81
CA PHE A 91 15.41 8.71 3.97
C PHE A 91 15.91 7.31 4.34
N LYS A 92 16.94 7.21 5.19
CA LYS A 92 17.52 5.90 5.56
C LYS A 92 16.53 4.97 6.26
N THR A 93 15.55 5.53 6.94
CA THR A 93 14.54 4.78 7.70
C THR A 93 13.17 4.77 7.03
N PHE A 94 13.01 5.43 5.89
CA PHE A 94 11.73 5.56 5.21
C PHE A 94 11.90 5.29 3.71
N ARG A 95 11.90 4.01 3.34
CA ARG A 95 12.24 3.50 2.00
C ARG A 95 11.04 2.99 1.21
N GLY A 96 9.86 3.45 1.54
CA GLY A 96 8.66 3.02 0.85
C GLY A 96 8.41 3.88 -0.39
N LEU A 97 8.62 3.30 -1.57
CA LEU A 97 8.28 3.92 -2.85
C LEU A 97 6.75 3.95 -3.00
N PRO A 98 6.15 5.12 -3.22
CA PRO A 98 4.70 5.26 -3.30
C PRO A 98 4.13 4.96 -4.69
N SER A 99 4.91 4.38 -5.59
CA SER A 99 4.53 4.05 -6.95
C SER A 99 5.43 2.98 -7.54
N TYR A 100 5.00 2.41 -8.67
CA TYR A 100 5.86 1.66 -9.57
C TYR A 100 6.72 2.58 -10.47
N GLU A 101 6.49 3.88 -10.42
CA GLU A 101 7.33 4.87 -11.08
C GLU A 101 8.57 5.17 -10.23
N GLU A 102 9.73 4.76 -10.71
CA GLU A 102 11.00 4.84 -9.98
C GLU A 102 11.89 6.01 -10.42
N SER A 103 11.51 6.73 -11.48
CA SER A 103 12.34 7.77 -12.07
C SER A 103 12.05 9.18 -11.54
N VAL A 104 10.90 9.39 -10.91
CA VAL A 104 10.49 10.69 -10.39
C VAL A 104 11.00 10.89 -8.97
N ARG A 105 11.68 11.98 -8.69
CA ARG A 105 12.22 12.33 -7.37
C ARG A 105 11.22 13.16 -6.55
N GLY A 106 11.25 13.11 -5.16
CA GLY A 106 10.41 13.87 -4.24
C GLY A 106 8.94 13.38 -4.19
N LEU A 107 8.64 12.11 -4.65
CA LEU A 107 7.29 11.52 -4.56
C LEU A 107 6.85 11.34 -3.11
N THR A 108 5.82 11.99 -2.73
CA THR A 108 5.18 11.80 -1.42
C THR A 108 4.14 10.70 -1.51
N VAL A 109 3.27 10.80 -2.51
CA VAL A 109 2.17 9.87 -2.75
C VAL A 109 1.77 9.93 -4.23
N THR A 110 1.15 8.87 -4.70
CA THR A 110 0.68 8.74 -6.08
C THR A 110 -0.77 8.26 -6.11
N GLY A 111 -1.45 8.57 -7.20
CA GLY A 111 -2.84 8.15 -7.39
C GLY A 111 -2.99 6.63 -7.46
N ASP A 112 -2.00 5.94 -8.05
CA ASP A 112 -1.98 4.48 -8.12
C ASP A 112 -1.84 3.85 -6.73
N LEU A 113 -1.05 4.41 -5.82
CA LEU A 113 -0.95 3.91 -4.45
C LEU A 113 -2.30 4.01 -3.72
N ILE A 114 -2.95 5.19 -3.78
CA ILE A 114 -4.25 5.40 -3.13
C ILE A 114 -5.28 4.39 -3.66
N ALA A 115 -5.33 4.24 -4.99
CA ALA A 115 -6.25 3.31 -5.65
C ALA A 115 -5.95 1.84 -5.29
N THR A 116 -4.67 1.49 -5.17
CA THR A 116 -4.24 0.13 -4.81
C THR A 116 -4.59 -0.20 -3.36
N ILE A 117 -4.38 0.72 -2.42
CA ILE A 117 -4.80 0.55 -1.02
C ILE A 117 -6.31 0.35 -0.94
N TYR A 118 -7.09 1.21 -1.58
CA TYR A 118 -8.55 1.06 -1.67
C TYR A 118 -8.93 -0.35 -2.12
N ARG A 119 -8.37 -0.79 -3.23
CA ARG A 119 -8.69 -2.08 -3.84
C ARG A 119 -8.28 -3.26 -2.97
N GLY A 120 -7.09 -3.19 -2.35
CA GLY A 120 -6.61 -4.23 -1.42
C GLY A 120 -7.53 -4.36 -0.21
N LEU A 121 -7.90 -3.25 0.42
CA LEU A 121 -8.81 -3.24 1.57
C LEU A 121 -10.21 -3.74 1.21
N LYS A 122 -10.77 -3.36 0.04
CA LYS A 122 -12.05 -3.90 -0.46
C LYS A 122 -11.99 -5.41 -0.65
N SER A 123 -10.88 -5.91 -1.21
CA SER A 123 -10.67 -7.35 -1.39
C SER A 123 -10.58 -8.08 -0.04
N TYR A 124 -9.87 -7.50 0.93
CA TYR A 124 -9.77 -8.08 2.26
C TYR A 124 -11.12 -8.08 3.00
N ALA A 125 -11.89 -7.02 2.85
CA ALA A 125 -13.26 -6.98 3.38
C ALA A 125 -14.13 -8.14 2.83
N GLN A 126 -14.02 -8.43 1.53
CA GLN A 126 -14.74 -9.56 0.94
C GLN A 126 -14.22 -10.91 1.46
N ILE A 127 -12.91 -11.06 1.66
CA ILE A 127 -12.31 -12.26 2.27
C ILE A 127 -12.86 -12.46 3.69
N GLN A 128 -12.91 -11.40 4.50
CA GLN A 128 -13.49 -11.47 5.85
C GLN A 128 -14.97 -11.87 5.82
N ARG A 129 -15.73 -11.34 4.87
CA ARG A 129 -17.16 -11.69 4.69
C ARG A 129 -17.34 -13.15 4.30
N LEU A 130 -16.51 -13.67 3.41
CA LEU A 130 -16.51 -15.10 3.06
C LEU A 130 -16.15 -15.99 4.25
N GLY A 131 -15.28 -15.55 5.14
CA GLY A 131 -14.96 -16.20 6.41
C GLY A 131 -16.02 -16.05 7.50
N GLY A 132 -17.13 -15.36 7.22
CA GLY A 132 -18.23 -15.13 8.19
C GLY A 132 -17.95 -14.01 9.20
N ASN A 133 -16.91 -13.23 9.03
CA ASN A 133 -16.53 -12.13 9.91
C ASN A 133 -17.05 -10.79 9.38
N GLU A 134 -18.37 -10.59 9.52
CA GLU A 134 -19.04 -9.39 8.97
C GLU A 134 -18.58 -8.10 9.65
N GLU A 135 -18.26 -8.13 10.93
CA GLU A 135 -17.76 -6.95 11.65
C GLU A 135 -16.42 -6.47 11.06
N ALA A 136 -15.47 -7.38 10.85
CA ALA A 136 -14.21 -7.06 10.20
C ALA A 136 -14.41 -6.62 8.74
N ALA A 137 -15.33 -7.26 8.02
CA ALA A 137 -15.65 -6.87 6.65
C ALA A 137 -16.11 -5.40 6.57
N LEU A 138 -17.04 -5.00 7.41
CA LEU A 138 -17.54 -3.62 7.49
C LEU A 138 -16.44 -2.64 7.91
N HIS A 139 -15.57 -3.04 8.85
CA HIS A 139 -14.43 -2.22 9.25
C HIS A 139 -13.50 -1.91 8.06
N TYR A 140 -13.08 -2.94 7.32
CA TYR A 140 -12.17 -2.74 6.16
C TYR A 140 -12.87 -2.08 4.98
N GLU A 141 -14.16 -2.27 4.79
CA GLU A 141 -14.94 -1.49 3.81
C GLU A 141 -14.94 0.00 4.17
N SER A 142 -15.23 0.33 5.42
CA SER A 142 -15.19 1.73 5.88
C SER A 142 -13.82 2.35 5.69
N LYS A 143 -12.77 1.61 6.03
CA LYS A 143 -11.38 2.03 5.84
C LYS A 143 -11.07 2.28 4.35
N ALA A 144 -11.53 1.41 3.46
CA ALA A 144 -11.37 1.59 2.02
C ALA A 144 -12.10 2.85 1.51
N GLU A 145 -13.32 3.10 1.98
CA GLU A 145 -14.09 4.29 1.57
C GLU A 145 -13.42 5.63 1.96
N GLU A 146 -12.55 5.64 2.96
CA GLU A 146 -11.74 6.81 3.28
C GLU A 146 -10.76 7.15 2.13
N TYR A 147 -10.14 6.15 1.53
CA TYR A 147 -9.27 6.35 0.36
C TYR A 147 -10.06 6.72 -0.89
N ALA A 148 -11.26 6.18 -1.07
CA ALA A 148 -12.14 6.60 -2.16
C ALA A 148 -12.53 8.07 -2.04
N ARG A 149 -12.87 8.53 -0.81
CA ARG A 149 -13.14 9.95 -0.55
C ARG A 149 -11.91 10.81 -0.82
N LEU A 150 -10.75 10.43 -0.27
CA LEU A 150 -9.49 11.13 -0.52
C LEU A 150 -9.22 11.28 -2.02
N TYR A 151 -9.35 10.20 -2.78
CA TYR A 151 -9.12 10.21 -4.22
C TYR A 151 -10.08 11.14 -4.96
N ASN A 152 -11.36 11.07 -4.64
CA ASN A 152 -12.38 11.83 -5.35
C ASN A 152 -12.44 13.32 -4.95
N THR A 153 -11.96 13.69 -3.76
CA THR A 153 -12.04 15.07 -3.28
C THR A 153 -10.70 15.78 -3.22
N GLY A 154 -9.64 15.07 -2.82
CA GLY A 154 -8.31 15.65 -2.64
C GLY A 154 -7.35 15.40 -3.80
N TRP A 155 -7.71 14.49 -4.71
CA TRP A 155 -6.86 14.11 -5.85
C TRP A 155 -7.40 14.57 -7.22
N TRP A 156 -8.54 15.26 -7.21
CA TRP A 156 -9.15 15.82 -8.41
C TRP A 156 -8.70 17.27 -8.63
N ASN A 157 -8.23 17.58 -9.81
CA ASN A 157 -7.88 18.95 -10.21
C ASN A 157 -9.01 19.55 -11.07
N GLU A 158 -9.71 20.52 -10.51
CA GLU A 158 -10.84 21.20 -11.17
C GLU A 158 -10.40 22.04 -12.39
N GLU A 159 -9.19 22.57 -12.38
CA GLU A 159 -8.70 23.40 -13.47
C GLU A 159 -8.42 22.56 -14.73
N THR A 160 -7.75 21.40 -14.54
CA THR A 160 -7.38 20.51 -15.66
C THR A 160 -8.42 19.45 -15.95
N GLN A 161 -9.44 19.30 -15.11
CA GLN A 161 -10.49 18.26 -15.19
C GLN A 161 -9.89 16.85 -15.24
N ASN A 162 -8.82 16.63 -14.48
CA ASN A 162 -8.12 15.35 -14.38
C ASN A 162 -7.72 15.05 -12.92
N TYR A 163 -7.43 13.80 -12.64
CA TYR A 163 -6.78 13.43 -11.40
C TYR A 163 -5.27 13.72 -11.47
N TYR A 164 -4.71 14.14 -10.34
CA TYR A 164 -3.27 14.24 -10.21
C TYR A 164 -2.63 12.85 -10.36
N ALA A 165 -1.50 12.77 -11.04
CA ALA A 165 -0.74 11.53 -11.13
C ALA A 165 0.01 11.25 -9.82
N TYR A 166 0.65 12.27 -9.28
CA TYR A 166 1.47 12.19 -8.06
C TYR A 166 1.52 13.54 -7.34
N LYS A 167 1.96 13.50 -6.09
CA LYS A 167 2.31 14.67 -5.27
C LYS A 167 3.78 14.61 -4.95
N LEU A 168 4.48 15.70 -5.17
CA LEU A 168 5.88 15.88 -4.78
C LEU A 168 6.01 16.49 -3.38
N GLU A 169 7.16 16.27 -2.75
CA GLU A 169 7.52 16.97 -1.52
C GLU A 169 7.54 18.48 -1.78
N ASN A 170 6.93 19.24 -0.90
CA ASN A 170 6.78 20.70 -1.00
C ASN A 170 5.80 21.21 -2.07
N GLU A 171 5.04 20.37 -2.70
CA GLU A 171 3.91 20.79 -3.54
C GLU A 171 2.59 20.73 -2.76
N ASN A 172 1.75 21.74 -2.97
CA ASN A 172 0.35 21.70 -2.57
C ASN A 172 -0.47 21.27 -3.80
N LEU A 173 -1.35 20.31 -3.60
CA LEU A 173 -2.32 19.92 -4.61
C LEU A 173 -3.50 20.88 -4.60
#